data_b7209620258f6a244ef77363ec648f02
#
_entry.id   b7209620258f6a244ef77363ec648f02
#
_cell.length_a   1.000
_cell.length_b   1.000
_cell.length_c   1.000
_cell.angle_alpha   90.00
_cell.angle_beta   90.00
_cell.angle_gamma   90.00
#
_symmetry.space_group_name_H-M   'P 1'
#
loop_
_entity.id
_entity.type
_entity.pdbx_description
1 polymer ?
#
loop_
_entity_poly.entity_id
_entity_poly.type
_entity_poly.pdbx_seq_one_letter_code
_entity_poly.pdbx_strand_id
1 'polypeptide(L)'
;LQSDAPLYYYSFTDASIASAYLSLSEADRLRFDPMITGFNPADMYAADHIKRVLRTFPGVFTGIGEFTIHKEFVSAKLAGGEPSLANPALDRIFDFAGESGLLVLLHNDIDMPFAGEDAIPIYLQQMRDLLLRHPETTVIWAHMGLGRVVHPVQSGASAGTAERTRNQSGV
;
A
#
# COMPACT_ATOMS: atom_id res chain seq x y z
N LEU A 1 8.86 10.41 20.20
CA LEU A 1 9.26 11.69 19.63
C LEU A 1 8.10 12.19 18.78
N GLN A 2 7.24 13.03 19.34
CA GLN A 2 6.34 13.85 18.55
C GLN A 2 7.20 14.92 17.90
N SER A 3 7.44 14.80 16.61
CA SER A 3 8.06 15.84 15.83
C SER A 3 6.96 16.70 15.22
N ASP A 4 6.97 18.00 15.49
CA ASP A 4 6.10 18.98 14.80
C ASP A 4 6.47 19.13 13.32
N ALA A 5 7.51 18.42 12.85
CA ALA A 5 7.96 18.38 11.46
C ALA A 5 7.97 16.93 10.95
N PRO A 6 6.81 16.33 10.61
CA PRO A 6 6.70 14.94 10.12
C PRO A 6 7.60 14.67 8.91
N LEU A 7 7.80 15.65 8.03
CA LEU A 7 8.72 15.55 6.88
C LEU A 7 10.17 15.27 7.26
N TYR A 8 10.65 15.77 8.41
CA TYR A 8 12.01 15.55 8.88
C TYR A 8 12.27 14.10 9.28
N TYR A 9 11.28 13.47 9.91
CA TYR A 9 11.36 12.09 10.34
C TYR A 9 11.43 11.14 9.14
N TYR A 10 10.59 11.33 8.15
CA TYR A 10 10.53 10.50 6.95
C TYR A 10 11.81 10.61 6.11
N SER A 11 12.38 11.80 5.95
CA SER A 11 13.61 12.01 5.20
C SER A 11 14.80 11.21 5.72
N PHE A 12 14.87 10.96 7.02
CA PHE A 12 15.96 10.21 7.62
C PHE A 12 15.88 8.70 7.28
N THR A 13 14.70 8.16 7.07
CA THR A 13 14.50 6.74 6.78
C THR A 13 15.22 6.33 5.51
N ASP A 14 15.03 7.04 4.42
CA ASP A 14 15.64 6.71 3.13
C ASP A 14 17.18 6.86 3.18
N ALA A 15 17.68 7.86 3.87
CA ALA A 15 19.12 8.03 4.08
C ALA A 15 19.74 6.88 4.88
N SER A 16 19.03 6.37 5.89
CA SER A 16 19.45 5.19 6.67
C SER A 16 19.46 3.93 5.83
N ILE A 17 18.43 3.70 5.00
CA ILE A 17 18.36 2.57 4.07
C ILE A 17 19.53 2.63 3.07
N ALA A 18 19.75 3.79 2.46
CA ALA A 18 20.83 3.99 1.51
C ALA A 18 22.21 3.76 2.14
N SER A 19 22.46 4.29 3.34
CA SER A 19 23.71 4.10 4.06
C SER A 19 23.95 2.64 4.39
N ALA A 20 22.93 1.92 4.86
CA ALA A 20 23.02 0.49 5.15
C ALA A 20 23.32 -0.31 3.89
N TYR A 21 22.61 -0.05 2.79
CA TYR A 21 22.83 -0.72 1.51
C TYR A 21 24.24 -0.46 0.97
N LEU A 22 24.72 0.77 1.01
CA LEU A 22 26.07 1.13 0.54
C LEU A 22 27.19 0.53 1.39
N SER A 23 26.93 0.18 2.64
CA SER A 23 27.89 -0.50 3.53
C SER A 23 28.05 -2.00 3.22
N LEU A 24 27.15 -2.60 2.45
CA LEU A 24 27.22 -4.00 2.06
C LEU A 24 28.32 -4.24 1.00
N SER A 25 28.84 -5.48 0.96
CA SER A 25 29.67 -5.93 -0.15
C SER A 25 28.90 -5.88 -1.47
N GLU A 26 29.60 -5.78 -2.60
CA GLU A 26 28.97 -5.81 -3.92
C GLU A 26 28.13 -7.07 -4.14
N ALA A 27 28.63 -8.23 -3.70
CA ALA A 27 27.92 -9.50 -3.78
C ALA A 27 26.63 -9.53 -2.94
N ASP A 28 26.64 -8.89 -1.76
CA ASP A 28 25.46 -8.81 -0.91
C ASP A 28 24.43 -7.83 -1.46
N ARG A 29 24.85 -6.71 -2.06
CA ARG A 29 23.94 -5.75 -2.70
C ARG A 29 23.05 -6.36 -3.76
N LEU A 30 23.56 -7.35 -4.51
CA LEU A 30 22.78 -8.07 -5.53
C LEU A 30 21.57 -8.85 -4.99
N ARG A 31 21.46 -8.97 -3.67
CA ARG A 31 20.35 -9.66 -3.00
C ARG A 31 19.24 -8.73 -2.52
N PHE A 32 19.39 -7.43 -2.73
CA PHE A 32 18.47 -6.42 -2.24
C PHE A 32 18.06 -5.45 -3.32
N ASP A 33 16.78 -5.08 -3.31
CA ASP A 33 16.18 -4.03 -4.10
C ASP A 33 15.60 -2.96 -3.16
N PRO A 34 16.41 -2.00 -2.66
CA PRO A 34 15.94 -0.99 -1.74
C PRO A 34 14.86 -0.12 -2.36
N MET A 35 13.86 0.23 -1.57
CA MET A 35 12.76 1.09 -1.98
C MET A 35 12.67 2.34 -1.11
N ILE A 36 12.21 3.45 -1.72
CA ILE A 36 11.98 4.72 -1.02
C ILE A 36 10.66 4.62 -0.28
N THR A 37 10.70 4.79 1.05
CA THR A 37 9.53 4.72 1.92
C THR A 37 9.40 5.90 2.89
N GLY A 38 10.39 6.80 2.92
CA GLY A 38 10.48 7.90 3.86
C GLY A 38 9.66 9.14 3.44
N PHE A 39 8.39 8.97 3.07
CA PHE A 39 7.49 10.06 2.67
C PHE A 39 6.08 9.86 3.19
N ASN A 40 5.29 10.93 3.19
CA ASN A 40 3.86 10.87 3.45
C ASN A 40 3.09 10.82 2.12
N PRO A 41 2.33 9.75 1.81
CA PRO A 41 1.62 9.63 0.54
C PRO A 41 0.48 10.65 0.36
N ALA A 42 0.07 11.35 1.42
CA ALA A 42 -0.90 12.44 1.35
C ALA A 42 -0.25 13.83 1.14
N ASP A 43 1.08 13.90 1.12
CA ASP A 43 1.80 15.16 0.90
C ASP A 43 1.99 15.44 -0.59
N MET A 44 1.50 16.59 -1.05
CA MET A 44 1.65 17.04 -2.45
C MET A 44 3.10 17.18 -2.90
N TYR A 45 4.05 17.25 -1.98
CA TYR A 45 5.49 17.32 -2.24
C TYR A 45 6.21 15.96 -2.10
N ALA A 46 5.48 14.88 -1.88
CA ALA A 46 6.07 13.54 -1.76
C ALA A 46 6.87 13.14 -3.01
N ALA A 47 6.35 13.38 -4.21
CA ALA A 47 7.06 13.11 -5.46
C ALA A 47 8.37 13.92 -5.56
N ASP A 48 8.39 15.17 -5.09
CA ASP A 48 9.60 16.00 -5.06
C ASP A 48 10.63 15.48 -4.05
N HIS A 49 10.16 14.94 -2.91
CA HIS A 49 11.03 14.26 -1.96
C HIS A 49 11.66 13.01 -2.59
N ILE A 50 10.88 12.17 -3.23
CA ILE A 50 11.35 10.96 -3.93
C ILE A 50 12.42 11.32 -4.96
N LYS A 51 12.19 12.35 -5.78
CA LYS A 51 13.17 12.88 -6.73
C LYS A 51 14.48 13.31 -6.07
N ARG A 52 14.41 13.96 -4.90
CA ARG A 52 15.61 14.36 -4.14
C ARG A 52 16.37 13.15 -3.64
N VAL A 53 15.70 12.14 -3.09
CA VAL A 53 16.32 10.90 -2.60
C VAL A 53 17.07 10.20 -3.72
N LEU A 54 16.47 10.04 -4.90
CA LEU A 54 17.10 9.42 -6.06
C LEU A 54 18.36 10.20 -6.52
N ARG A 55 18.33 11.54 -6.49
CA ARG A 55 19.48 12.36 -6.84
C ARG A 55 20.59 12.30 -5.80
N THR A 56 20.23 12.15 -4.52
CA THR A 56 21.19 12.08 -3.42
C THR A 56 21.89 10.72 -3.36
N PHE A 57 21.17 9.64 -3.70
CA PHE A 57 21.64 8.26 -3.65
C PHE A 57 21.46 7.56 -5.01
N PRO A 58 22.20 7.98 -6.04
CA PRO A 58 22.05 7.43 -7.39
C PRO A 58 22.37 5.93 -7.42
N GLY A 59 21.51 5.16 -8.09
CA GLY A 59 21.70 3.72 -8.27
C GLY A 59 21.43 2.85 -7.03
N VAL A 60 20.87 3.44 -5.95
CA VAL A 60 20.55 2.68 -4.73
C VAL A 60 19.12 2.14 -4.78
N PHE A 61 18.15 2.98 -5.12
CA PHE A 61 16.73 2.63 -5.04
C PHE A 61 16.18 2.20 -6.39
N THR A 62 15.39 1.12 -6.38
CA THR A 62 14.76 0.53 -7.57
C THR A 62 13.24 0.76 -7.61
N GLY A 63 12.66 1.25 -6.50
CA GLY A 63 11.23 1.47 -6.39
C GLY A 63 10.82 2.40 -5.25
N ILE A 64 9.52 2.52 -5.09
CA ILE A 64 8.84 3.35 -4.10
C ILE A 64 7.94 2.46 -3.25
N GLY A 65 8.12 2.41 -1.94
CA GLY A 65 7.29 1.61 -1.02
C GLY A 65 8.12 0.72 -0.08
N GLU A 66 7.50 -0.14 0.71
CA GLU A 66 6.06 -0.29 0.89
C GLU A 66 5.50 0.94 1.61
N PHE A 67 4.47 1.55 1.06
CA PHE A 67 3.68 2.55 1.78
C PHE A 67 2.21 2.15 1.84
N THR A 68 1.52 2.63 2.86
CA THR A 68 0.16 2.20 3.18
C THR A 68 -0.84 3.33 2.97
N ILE A 69 -1.97 3.04 2.31
CA ILE A 69 -3.12 3.94 2.23
C ILE A 69 -4.21 3.48 3.20
N HIS A 70 -4.85 2.36 2.95
CA HIS A 70 -5.84 1.78 3.86
C HIS A 70 -5.30 0.49 4.47
N LYS A 71 -5.22 0.46 5.78
CA LYS A 71 -4.81 -0.71 6.57
C LYS A 71 -5.49 -0.65 7.93
N GLU A 72 -6.68 -1.24 8.04
CA GLU A 72 -7.42 -1.36 9.29
C GLU A 72 -7.25 -0.14 10.25
N PHE A 73 -6.65 -0.38 11.43
CA PHE A 73 -6.45 0.65 12.46
C PHE A 73 -5.21 1.53 12.26
N VAL A 74 -4.41 1.30 11.24
CA VAL A 74 -3.14 2.01 11.02
C VAL A 74 -3.31 3.26 10.17
N SER A 75 -4.32 3.31 9.31
CA SER A 75 -4.58 4.43 8.39
C SER A 75 -4.76 5.78 9.11
N ALA A 76 -5.32 5.76 10.32
CA ALA A 76 -5.54 6.98 11.13
C ALA A 76 -4.26 7.62 11.71
N LYS A 77 -3.08 7.03 11.49
CA LYS A 77 -1.82 7.51 12.05
C LYS A 77 -1.01 8.40 11.10
N LEU A 78 -1.48 8.60 9.88
CA LEU A 78 -0.80 9.49 8.94
C LEU A 78 -1.10 10.96 9.28
N ALA A 79 -0.07 11.75 9.46
CA ALA A 79 -0.21 13.19 9.65
C ALA A 79 -0.66 13.83 8.33
N GLY A 80 -1.67 14.71 8.40
CA GLY A 80 -2.08 15.49 7.23
C GLY A 80 -3.40 15.12 6.59
N GLY A 81 -4.24 14.33 7.25
CA GLY A 81 -5.58 13.97 6.78
C GLY A 81 -5.76 12.48 6.54
N GLU A 82 -6.96 12.07 6.17
CA GLU A 82 -7.24 10.68 5.85
C GLU A 82 -6.53 10.29 4.55
N PRO A 83 -5.76 9.20 4.55
CA PRO A 83 -5.18 8.67 3.33
C PRO A 83 -6.31 8.23 2.38
N SER A 84 -6.15 8.52 1.10
CA SER A 84 -7.14 8.15 0.08
C SER A 84 -6.43 7.79 -1.22
N LEU A 85 -6.91 6.74 -1.88
CA LEU A 85 -6.46 6.38 -3.23
C LEU A 85 -6.87 7.41 -4.30
N ALA A 86 -7.78 8.33 -3.96
CA ALA A 86 -8.16 9.47 -4.79
C ALA A 86 -7.39 10.76 -4.47
N ASN A 87 -6.38 10.70 -3.59
CA ASN A 87 -5.59 11.88 -3.24
C ASN A 87 -4.69 12.29 -4.42
N PRO A 88 -4.72 13.54 -4.88
CA PRO A 88 -3.88 14.01 -5.99
C PRO A 88 -2.37 13.93 -5.71
N ALA A 89 -1.95 13.82 -4.46
CA ALA A 89 -0.55 13.54 -4.12
C ALA A 89 -0.11 12.16 -4.64
N LEU A 90 -1.00 11.16 -4.60
CA LEU A 90 -0.73 9.84 -5.17
C LEU A 90 -0.60 9.90 -6.68
N ASP A 91 -1.45 10.64 -7.37
CA ASP A 91 -1.35 10.78 -8.83
C ASP A 91 0.04 11.30 -9.21
N ARG A 92 0.58 12.30 -8.49
CA ARG A 92 1.94 12.81 -8.72
C ARG A 92 3.04 11.77 -8.46
N ILE A 93 2.86 10.90 -7.46
CA ILE A 93 3.82 9.83 -7.16
C ILE A 93 3.78 8.78 -8.28
N PHE A 94 2.58 8.38 -8.69
CA PHE A 94 2.37 7.36 -9.72
C PHE A 94 2.84 7.84 -11.09
N ASP A 95 2.50 9.08 -11.49
CA ASP A 95 3.00 9.68 -12.74
C ASP A 95 4.52 9.67 -12.77
N PHE A 96 5.15 10.13 -11.69
CA PHE A 96 6.60 10.13 -11.61
C PHE A 96 7.20 8.71 -11.63
N ALA A 97 6.57 7.74 -10.99
CA ALA A 97 7.03 6.35 -11.02
C ALA A 97 6.97 5.77 -12.44
N GLY A 98 5.86 6.00 -13.17
CA GLY A 98 5.71 5.60 -14.56
C GLY A 98 6.75 6.26 -15.48
N GLU A 99 6.94 7.58 -15.38
CA GLU A 99 7.95 8.32 -16.14
C GLU A 99 9.38 7.85 -15.89
N SER A 100 9.69 7.41 -14.67
CA SER A 100 11.02 7.01 -14.23
C SER A 100 11.27 5.51 -14.31
N GLY A 101 10.27 4.70 -14.66
CA GLY A 101 10.34 3.24 -14.65
C GLY A 101 10.52 2.63 -13.27
N LEU A 102 10.11 3.34 -12.21
CA LEU A 102 10.19 2.85 -10.83
C LEU A 102 9.00 1.94 -10.51
N LEU A 103 9.27 0.88 -9.78
CA LEU A 103 8.24 0.01 -9.22
C LEU A 103 7.55 0.69 -8.03
N VAL A 104 6.23 0.59 -7.93
CA VAL A 104 5.47 1.01 -6.75
C VAL A 104 4.99 -0.19 -5.96
N LEU A 105 5.37 -0.29 -4.69
CA LEU A 105 4.88 -1.30 -3.75
C LEU A 105 3.88 -0.64 -2.79
N LEU A 106 2.59 -0.90 -3.00
CA LEU A 106 1.48 -0.28 -2.30
C LEU A 106 0.73 -1.28 -1.42
N HIS A 107 0.55 -0.95 -0.15
CA HIS A 107 -0.37 -1.64 0.74
C HIS A 107 -1.71 -0.91 0.77
N ASN A 108 -2.76 -1.63 0.40
CA ASN A 108 -4.13 -1.15 0.49
C ASN A 108 -5.07 -2.34 0.67
N ASP A 109 -5.85 -2.34 1.76
CA ASP A 109 -6.83 -3.38 1.99
C ASP A 109 -7.94 -3.34 0.93
N ILE A 110 -8.57 -4.47 0.63
CA ILE A 110 -9.63 -4.57 -0.37
C ILE A 110 -10.89 -3.85 0.12
N ASP A 111 -11.17 -3.95 1.43
CA ASP A 111 -12.43 -3.51 2.01
C ASP A 111 -12.24 -2.77 3.33
N MET A 112 -13.27 -2.09 3.75
CA MET A 112 -13.32 -1.45 5.06
C MET A 112 -13.36 -2.51 6.17
N PRO A 113 -12.66 -2.29 7.30
CA PRO A 113 -12.79 -3.18 8.46
C PRO A 113 -14.26 -3.25 8.88
N PHE A 114 -14.73 -4.48 9.12
CA PHE A 114 -16.12 -4.74 9.55
C PHE A 114 -17.21 -4.38 8.51
N ALA A 115 -16.88 -4.31 7.23
CA ALA A 115 -17.88 -4.21 6.18
C ALA A 115 -18.82 -5.43 6.23
N GLY A 116 -20.11 -5.21 5.97
CA GLY A 116 -21.10 -6.30 5.89
C GLY A 116 -20.81 -7.25 4.73
N GLU A 117 -21.28 -8.49 4.81
CA GLU A 117 -21.03 -9.52 3.77
C GLU A 117 -21.51 -9.11 2.37
N ASP A 118 -22.52 -8.25 2.28
CA ASP A 118 -23.07 -7.74 1.01
C ASP A 118 -22.49 -6.36 0.61
N ALA A 119 -21.51 -5.83 1.36
CA ALA A 119 -20.95 -4.53 1.06
C ALA A 119 -20.07 -4.59 -0.19
N ILE A 120 -20.23 -3.60 -1.07
CA ILE A 120 -19.33 -3.44 -2.23
C ILE A 120 -17.96 -3.01 -1.70
N PRO A 121 -16.88 -3.73 -2.04
CA PRO A 121 -15.54 -3.40 -1.54
C PRO A 121 -15.05 -2.07 -2.15
N ILE A 122 -15.28 -0.99 -1.43
CA ILE A 122 -15.03 0.37 -1.91
C ILE A 122 -13.55 0.63 -2.20
N TYR A 123 -12.66 0.05 -1.39
CA TYR A 123 -11.22 0.23 -1.60
C TYR A 123 -10.72 -0.53 -2.84
N LEU A 124 -11.35 -1.66 -3.17
CA LEU A 124 -11.06 -2.36 -4.42
C LEU A 124 -11.44 -1.51 -5.63
N GLN A 125 -12.59 -0.83 -5.59
CA GLN A 125 -13.01 0.08 -6.67
C GLN A 125 -12.03 1.25 -6.80
N GLN A 126 -11.68 1.90 -5.70
CA GLN A 126 -10.72 3.00 -5.69
C GLN A 126 -9.34 2.56 -6.21
N MET A 127 -8.89 1.35 -5.86
CA MET A 127 -7.63 0.78 -6.37
C MET A 127 -7.69 0.55 -7.87
N ARG A 128 -8.79 -0.01 -8.36
CA ARG A 128 -9.02 -0.17 -9.81
C ARG A 128 -8.95 1.17 -10.53
N ASP A 129 -9.60 2.20 -10.00
CA ASP A 129 -9.64 3.52 -10.60
C ASP A 129 -8.23 4.17 -10.60
N LEU A 130 -7.45 3.99 -9.54
CA LEU A 130 -6.06 4.43 -9.48
C LEU A 130 -5.21 3.75 -10.57
N LEU A 131 -5.29 2.42 -10.69
CA LEU A 131 -4.53 1.68 -11.69
C LEU A 131 -4.92 2.05 -13.12
N LEU A 132 -6.20 2.33 -13.38
CA LEU A 132 -6.68 2.77 -14.69
C LEU A 132 -6.21 4.19 -15.05
N ARG A 133 -6.01 5.07 -14.07
CA ARG A 133 -5.46 6.41 -14.29
C ARG A 133 -3.96 6.40 -14.59
N HIS A 134 -3.23 5.37 -14.12
CA HIS A 134 -1.77 5.29 -14.24
C HIS A 134 -1.32 3.97 -14.90
N PRO A 135 -1.70 3.71 -16.17
CA PRO A 135 -1.43 2.43 -16.84
C PRO A 135 0.07 2.18 -17.09
N GLU A 136 0.88 3.24 -17.10
CA GLU A 136 2.33 3.15 -17.32
C GLU A 136 3.11 2.81 -16.03
N THR A 137 2.45 2.82 -14.87
CA THR A 137 3.09 2.57 -13.58
C THR A 137 3.01 1.09 -13.22
N THR A 138 4.16 0.45 -13.01
CA THR A 138 4.21 -0.92 -12.51
C THR A 138 3.95 -0.94 -11.02
N VAL A 139 2.88 -1.62 -10.61
CA VAL A 139 2.43 -1.69 -9.21
C VAL A 139 2.46 -3.12 -8.70
N ILE A 140 3.09 -3.32 -7.54
CA ILE A 140 2.90 -4.51 -6.72
C ILE A 140 1.89 -4.16 -5.63
N TRP A 141 0.73 -4.81 -5.66
CA TRP A 141 -0.25 -4.70 -4.60
C TRP A 141 0.12 -5.66 -3.47
N ALA A 142 0.65 -5.12 -2.38
CA ALA A 142 1.13 -5.89 -1.25
C ALA A 142 0.00 -6.72 -0.62
N HIS A 143 0.37 -7.94 -0.17
CA HIS A 143 -0.53 -8.85 0.55
C HIS A 143 -1.83 -9.19 -0.20
N MET A 144 -1.89 -8.98 -1.51
CA MET A 144 -3.10 -9.18 -2.33
C MET A 144 -4.32 -8.37 -1.83
N GLY A 145 -4.08 -7.26 -1.13
CA GLY A 145 -5.11 -6.44 -0.51
C GLY A 145 -5.79 -7.07 0.72
N LEU A 146 -5.24 -8.16 1.27
CA LEU A 146 -5.81 -8.80 2.44
C LEU A 146 -5.49 -8.03 3.71
N GLY A 147 -6.53 -7.63 4.45
CA GLY A 147 -6.44 -7.13 5.81
C GLY A 147 -6.20 -8.25 6.83
N ARG A 148 -6.01 -7.88 8.11
CA ARG A 148 -5.83 -8.86 9.21
C ARG A 148 -7.10 -9.64 9.54
N VAL A 149 -8.26 -9.04 9.33
CA VAL A 149 -9.55 -9.67 9.58
C VAL A 149 -9.95 -10.43 8.31
N VAL A 150 -9.52 -11.66 8.23
CA VAL A 150 -9.98 -12.59 7.19
C VAL A 150 -11.21 -13.28 7.74
N HIS A 151 -12.38 -12.97 7.21
CA HIS A 151 -13.56 -13.81 7.45
C HIS A 151 -13.28 -15.16 6.78
N PRO A 152 -13.29 -16.28 7.54
CA PRO A 152 -13.09 -17.57 6.92
C PRO A 152 -14.19 -17.83 5.90
N VAL A 153 -13.78 -18.11 4.67
CA VAL A 153 -14.68 -18.39 3.51
C VAL A 153 -15.63 -19.58 3.75
N GLN A 154 -15.52 -20.25 4.89
CA GLN A 154 -16.31 -21.44 5.24
C GLN A 154 -17.66 -21.18 5.91
N SER A 155 -18.01 -19.96 6.27
CA SER A 155 -19.32 -19.69 6.88
C SER A 155 -20.51 -19.81 5.90
N GLY A 156 -20.27 -19.74 4.60
CA GLY A 156 -21.33 -19.88 3.58
C GLY A 156 -21.68 -21.29 3.15
N ALA A 157 -20.84 -22.29 3.45
CA ALA A 157 -21.06 -23.67 2.98
C ALA A 157 -21.88 -24.57 3.96
N SER A 158 -22.06 -24.16 5.21
CA SER A 158 -22.74 -24.95 6.22
C SER A 158 -24.22 -24.59 6.43
N ALA A 159 -24.71 -23.49 5.91
CA ALA A 159 -26.13 -23.11 6.05
C ALA A 159 -27.05 -23.76 5.01
N GLY A 160 -26.50 -24.32 3.92
CA GLY A 160 -27.29 -24.89 2.84
C GLY A 160 -27.68 -26.36 3.01
N THR A 161 -27.15 -27.08 4.00
CA THR A 161 -27.37 -28.55 4.12
C THR A 161 -28.28 -28.97 5.30
N ALA A 162 -28.62 -28.04 6.19
CA ALA A 162 -29.45 -28.39 7.37
C ALA A 162 -30.97 -28.25 7.17
N GLU A 163 -31.45 -27.68 6.08
CA GLU A 163 -32.88 -27.41 5.89
C GLU A 163 -33.60 -28.40 4.98
N ARG A 164 -32.92 -29.43 4.46
CA ARG A 164 -33.54 -30.43 3.57
C ARG A 164 -33.95 -31.74 4.23
N THR A 165 -33.79 -31.91 5.54
CA THR A 165 -34.07 -33.21 6.19
C THR A 165 -35.24 -33.18 7.19
N ARG A 166 -36.08 -32.15 7.21
CA ARG A 166 -37.21 -32.05 8.16
C ARG A 166 -38.61 -32.06 7.57
N ASN A 167 -38.77 -32.41 6.31
CA ASN A 167 -40.11 -32.44 5.70
C ASN A 167 -40.45 -33.75 4.99
N GLN A 168 -40.01 -34.90 5.51
CA GLN A 168 -40.57 -36.21 5.10
C GLN A 168 -40.68 -37.15 6.31
N SER A 169 -41.62 -36.88 7.21
CA SER A 169 -42.27 -37.92 8.02
C SER A 169 -43.55 -37.35 8.62
N GLY A 170 -44.63 -37.49 7.88
CA GLY A 170 -45.95 -37.14 8.31
C GLY A 170 -46.98 -37.76 7.37
N VAL A 171 -47.21 -39.04 7.55
CA VAL A 171 -48.51 -39.73 7.30
C VAL A 171 -48.68 -40.68 8.43
#